data_264dbf93c55706772e63881656b1f5ee
#
_entry.id   264dbf93c55706772e63881656b1f5ee
#
_cell.length_a   1.000
_cell.length_b   1.000
_cell.length_c   1.000
_cell.angle_alpha   90.00
_cell.angle_beta   90.00
_cell.angle_gamma   90.00
#
_symmetry.space_group_name_H-M   'P 1'
#
loop_
_entity.id
_entity.type
_entity.pdbx_description
1 polymer ?
#
loop_
_entity_poly.entity_id
_entity_poly.type
_entity_poly.pdbx_seq_one_letter_code
_entity_poly.pdbx_strand_id
1 'polypeptide(L)'
;MGTVCALFVLALGAHASDHRGAYTEEFHQTYTLTPDGRVELDNINGAVHISTWDQNEVKVDAIKYADSKDRLDEARIEIDSRKENLSIRTKYRDHDLSFNWGSHNNPPGVEYAITVPRAARLDEIKLINGSLDITGITGEVRASCINGKLEAHNLSGRADLSTINGHLDARFDELTGSSIELKSVNGSVELMIPSDSKAEIEASTVSGGIENDFGLHVNHHRYVGHDLRGELGSGGPHIKLENVNGHIEIRHASDGRTLSPVKDLNHRDKDKDDDDDSEI
;
A
#
# COMPACT_ATOMS: atom_id res chain seq x y z
N MET A 1 10.56 -26.69 -21.58
CA MET A 1 9.29 -26.90 -22.30
C MET A 1 8.25 -27.30 -21.27
N GLY A 2 7.52 -26.35 -20.74
CA GLY A 2 6.47 -26.55 -19.75
C GLY A 2 5.11 -26.39 -20.42
N THR A 3 4.33 -27.43 -20.37
CA THR A 3 3.01 -27.55 -21.00
C THR A 3 2.02 -26.69 -20.21
N VAL A 4 1.48 -25.65 -20.83
CA VAL A 4 0.38 -24.84 -20.32
C VAL A 4 -0.90 -25.66 -20.51
N CYS A 5 -1.52 -26.11 -19.42
CA CYS A 5 -2.86 -26.68 -19.43
C CYS A 5 -3.86 -25.55 -19.17
N ALA A 6 -4.48 -25.05 -20.22
CA ALA A 6 -5.58 -24.11 -20.12
C ALA A 6 -6.88 -24.90 -19.83
N LEU A 7 -7.39 -24.80 -18.59
CA LEU A 7 -8.75 -25.25 -18.29
C LEU A 7 -9.69 -24.05 -18.35
N PHE A 8 -10.51 -23.98 -19.37
CA PHE A 8 -11.65 -23.07 -19.45
C PHE A 8 -12.77 -23.59 -18.53
N VAL A 9 -13.02 -22.91 -17.45
CA VAL A 9 -14.24 -23.12 -16.64
C VAL A 9 -15.07 -21.85 -16.75
N LEU A 10 -16.13 -21.91 -17.55
CA LEU A 10 -17.20 -20.91 -17.50
C LEU A 10 -17.96 -21.06 -16.18
N ALA A 11 -17.77 -20.15 -15.25
CA ALA A 11 -18.67 -20.00 -14.10
C ALA A 11 -19.35 -18.63 -14.23
N LEU A 12 -20.63 -18.64 -14.59
CA LEU A 12 -21.51 -17.47 -14.45
C LEU A 12 -21.72 -17.20 -12.95
N GLY A 13 -21.00 -16.25 -12.42
CA GLY A 13 -21.25 -15.62 -11.13
C GLY A 13 -21.61 -14.17 -11.38
N ALA A 14 -22.91 -13.83 -11.33
CA ALA A 14 -23.37 -12.46 -11.43
C ALA A 14 -22.97 -11.70 -10.15
N HIS A 15 -21.82 -11.03 -10.16
CA HIS A 15 -21.56 -9.91 -9.28
C HIS A 15 -21.80 -8.66 -10.11
N ALA A 16 -22.89 -7.94 -9.80
CA ALA A 16 -23.16 -6.64 -10.38
C ALA A 16 -22.15 -5.64 -9.82
N SER A 17 -20.98 -5.57 -10.43
CA SER A 17 -20.08 -4.45 -10.30
C SER A 17 -20.52 -3.40 -11.33
N ASP A 18 -20.68 -2.17 -10.87
CA ASP A 18 -21.03 -1.00 -11.68
C ASP A 18 -19.86 -0.66 -12.61
N HIS A 19 -19.68 -1.46 -13.66
CA HIS A 19 -18.59 -1.28 -14.62
C HIS A 19 -18.90 -0.07 -15.49
N ARG A 20 -18.08 0.94 -15.40
CA ARG A 20 -18.17 2.20 -16.17
C ARG A 20 -17.85 2.04 -17.66
N GLY A 21 -17.98 0.85 -18.25
CA GLY A 21 -17.69 0.59 -19.65
C GLY A 21 -18.77 -0.27 -20.30
N ALA A 22 -19.08 0.00 -21.56
CA ALA A 22 -20.07 -0.77 -22.34
C ALA A 22 -19.55 -2.16 -22.75
N TYR A 23 -18.23 -2.35 -22.77
CA TYR A 23 -17.55 -3.58 -23.19
C TYR A 23 -16.64 -4.09 -22.08
N THR A 24 -16.74 -5.38 -21.79
CA THR A 24 -15.91 -6.05 -20.76
C THR A 24 -15.31 -7.35 -21.30
N GLU A 25 -14.15 -7.73 -20.78
CA GLU A 25 -13.48 -9.00 -21.02
C GLU A 25 -12.88 -9.52 -19.71
N GLU A 26 -13.23 -10.77 -19.36
CA GLU A 26 -12.79 -11.42 -18.14
C GLU A 26 -11.53 -12.26 -18.39
N PHE A 27 -10.64 -12.27 -17.41
CA PHE A 27 -9.41 -13.07 -17.39
C PHE A 27 -9.30 -13.81 -16.06
N HIS A 28 -9.12 -15.13 -16.12
CA HIS A 28 -9.02 -15.98 -14.93
C HIS A 28 -7.89 -16.97 -15.11
N GLN A 29 -6.84 -16.88 -14.31
CA GLN A 29 -5.73 -17.84 -14.34
C GLN A 29 -5.13 -18.07 -12.96
N THR A 30 -4.55 -19.26 -12.75
CA THR A 30 -3.84 -19.63 -11.54
C THR A 30 -2.41 -20.03 -11.89
N TYR A 31 -1.45 -19.58 -11.10
CA TYR A 31 -0.03 -19.79 -11.28
C TYR A 31 0.59 -20.38 -10.01
N THR A 32 1.42 -21.39 -10.14
CA THR A 32 2.17 -21.90 -8.99
C THR A 32 3.20 -20.88 -8.53
N LEU A 33 3.24 -20.62 -7.23
CA LEU A 33 4.20 -19.75 -6.58
C LEU A 33 4.68 -20.39 -5.28
N THR A 34 5.98 -20.24 -4.94
CA THR A 34 6.47 -20.63 -3.60
C THR A 34 5.80 -19.79 -2.52
N PRO A 35 5.67 -20.30 -1.27
CA PRO A 35 4.98 -19.58 -0.19
C PRO A 35 5.50 -18.15 0.04
N ASP A 36 6.81 -17.94 -0.10
CA ASP A 36 7.53 -16.67 0.04
C ASP A 36 7.89 -16.04 -1.31
N GLY A 37 7.26 -16.51 -2.39
CA GLY A 37 7.50 -16.02 -3.74
C GLY A 37 7.16 -14.55 -3.91
N ARG A 38 7.76 -13.94 -4.92
CA ARG A 38 7.59 -12.52 -5.24
C ARG A 38 6.40 -12.32 -6.18
N VAL A 39 5.60 -11.29 -5.90
CA VAL A 39 4.51 -10.84 -6.78
C VAL A 39 4.71 -9.37 -7.11
N GLU A 40 4.72 -9.05 -8.39
CA GLU A 40 4.82 -7.70 -8.94
C GLU A 40 3.55 -7.40 -9.73
N LEU A 41 3.03 -6.19 -9.59
CA LEU A 41 1.89 -5.69 -10.36
C LEU A 41 2.13 -4.25 -10.82
N ASP A 42 1.92 -3.99 -12.10
CA ASP A 42 1.91 -2.65 -12.67
C ASP A 42 0.59 -2.42 -13.41
N ASN A 43 -0.28 -1.59 -12.83
CA ASN A 43 -1.57 -1.22 -13.40
C ASN A 43 -1.70 0.31 -13.50
N ILE A 44 -2.34 0.77 -14.57
CA ILE A 44 -2.55 2.21 -14.80
C ILE A 44 -3.93 2.65 -14.34
N ASN A 45 -4.99 1.97 -14.77
CA ASN A 45 -6.37 2.36 -14.48
C ASN A 45 -7.18 1.15 -14.02
N GLY A 46 -7.92 1.32 -12.92
CA GLY A 46 -8.81 0.33 -12.33
C GLY A 46 -8.39 -0.11 -10.94
N ALA A 47 -9.32 -0.63 -10.17
CA ALA A 47 -9.07 -1.07 -8.81
C ALA A 47 -8.21 -2.35 -8.75
N VAL A 48 -7.43 -2.48 -7.68
CA VAL A 48 -6.62 -3.67 -7.41
C VAL A 48 -6.93 -4.15 -6.00
N HIS A 49 -7.39 -5.40 -5.88
CA HIS A 49 -7.65 -6.06 -4.61
C HIS A 49 -6.73 -7.27 -4.46
N ILE A 50 -5.90 -7.27 -3.44
CA ILE A 50 -4.98 -8.38 -3.12
C ILE A 50 -5.40 -8.99 -1.79
N SER A 51 -5.73 -10.28 -1.82
CA SER A 51 -6.09 -11.07 -0.65
C SER A 51 -5.19 -12.29 -0.52
N THR A 52 -5.31 -13.02 0.59
CA THR A 52 -4.46 -14.17 0.86
C THR A 52 -5.23 -15.47 1.04
N TRP A 53 -4.54 -16.59 0.78
CA TRP A 53 -4.99 -17.95 1.08
C TRP A 53 -3.84 -18.85 1.55
N ASP A 54 -4.16 -20.09 1.89
CA ASP A 54 -3.16 -21.06 2.38
C ASP A 54 -2.67 -22.02 1.27
N GLN A 55 -2.68 -21.57 -0.01
CA GLN A 55 -2.21 -22.37 -1.14
C GLN A 55 -0.93 -21.76 -1.71
N ASN A 56 -0.05 -22.62 -2.26
CA ASN A 56 1.20 -22.21 -2.93
C ASN A 56 0.96 -21.83 -4.39
N GLU A 57 -0.04 -21.00 -4.62
CA GLU A 57 -0.49 -20.57 -5.93
C GLU A 57 -0.95 -19.12 -5.86
N VAL A 58 -0.92 -18.43 -6.99
CA VAL A 58 -1.52 -17.11 -7.17
C VAL A 58 -2.68 -17.23 -8.14
N LYS A 59 -3.87 -16.87 -7.67
CA LYS A 59 -5.05 -16.73 -8.53
C LYS A 59 -5.13 -15.29 -9.00
N VAL A 60 -5.24 -15.08 -10.31
CA VAL A 60 -5.40 -13.79 -10.94
C VAL A 60 -6.74 -13.77 -11.65
N ASP A 61 -7.66 -13.01 -11.11
CA ASP A 61 -8.93 -12.66 -11.75
C ASP A 61 -8.82 -11.19 -12.20
N ALA A 62 -9.13 -10.90 -13.44
CA ALA A 62 -9.13 -9.54 -13.94
C ALA A 62 -10.32 -9.27 -14.87
N ILE A 63 -10.83 -8.04 -14.84
CA ILE A 63 -11.88 -7.56 -15.70
C ILE A 63 -11.37 -6.32 -16.43
N LYS A 64 -11.19 -6.45 -17.75
CA LYS A 64 -10.96 -5.30 -18.61
C LYS A 64 -12.30 -4.63 -18.94
N TYR A 65 -12.33 -3.32 -18.99
CA TYR A 65 -13.52 -2.55 -19.36
C TYR A 65 -13.16 -1.33 -20.21
N ALA A 66 -14.05 -0.97 -21.16
CA ALA A 66 -13.89 0.19 -22.02
C ALA A 66 -15.23 0.64 -22.63
N ASP A 67 -15.25 1.85 -23.17
CA ASP A 67 -16.44 2.40 -23.83
C ASP A 67 -16.65 1.85 -25.26
N SER A 68 -15.63 1.23 -25.88
CA SER A 68 -15.72 0.57 -27.18
C SER A 68 -14.82 -0.67 -27.22
N LYS A 69 -15.12 -1.56 -28.19
CA LYS A 69 -14.33 -2.78 -28.39
C LYS A 69 -12.89 -2.48 -28.81
N ASP A 70 -12.69 -1.51 -29.68
CA ASP A 70 -11.34 -1.11 -30.13
C ASP A 70 -10.50 -0.61 -28.97
N ARG A 71 -11.12 0.12 -28.04
CA ARG A 71 -10.49 0.57 -26.79
C ARG A 71 -10.18 -0.58 -25.84
N LEU A 72 -11.08 -1.56 -25.72
CA LEU A 72 -10.85 -2.75 -24.90
C LEU A 72 -9.62 -3.53 -25.37
N ASP A 73 -9.41 -3.61 -26.68
CA ASP A 73 -8.26 -4.29 -27.30
C ASP A 73 -6.92 -3.52 -27.12
N GLU A 74 -6.97 -2.25 -26.69
CA GLU A 74 -5.76 -1.47 -26.34
C GLU A 74 -5.11 -1.95 -25.06
N ALA A 75 -5.89 -2.39 -24.06
CA ALA A 75 -5.38 -2.90 -22.80
C ALA A 75 -5.00 -4.38 -22.92
N ARG A 76 -3.75 -4.72 -22.61
CA ARG A 76 -3.22 -6.09 -22.62
C ARG A 76 -2.66 -6.46 -21.26
N ILE A 77 -3.07 -7.61 -20.76
CA ILE A 77 -2.52 -8.21 -19.55
C ILE A 77 -1.34 -9.09 -19.96
N GLU A 78 -0.13 -8.73 -19.55
CA GLU A 78 1.08 -9.51 -19.73
C GLU A 78 1.49 -10.14 -18.39
N ILE A 79 1.73 -11.45 -18.40
CA ILE A 79 2.13 -12.19 -17.21
C ILE A 79 3.40 -12.98 -17.48
N ASP A 80 4.45 -12.74 -16.68
CA ASP A 80 5.66 -13.56 -16.62
C ASP A 80 5.62 -14.38 -15.32
N SER A 81 5.40 -15.68 -15.44
CA SER A 81 5.26 -16.60 -14.33
C SER A 81 6.47 -17.52 -14.23
N ARG A 82 7.12 -17.47 -13.06
CA ARG A 82 8.18 -18.40 -12.63
C ARG A 82 7.82 -18.93 -11.25
N LYS A 83 8.42 -20.04 -10.86
CA LYS A 83 8.14 -20.70 -9.60
C LYS A 83 8.30 -19.77 -8.35
N GLU A 84 9.19 -18.80 -8.42
CA GLU A 84 9.55 -17.89 -7.32
C GLU A 84 9.14 -16.43 -7.58
N ASN A 85 8.63 -16.13 -8.77
CA ASN A 85 8.24 -14.77 -9.17
C ASN A 85 7.08 -14.78 -10.15
N LEU A 86 6.08 -13.94 -9.87
CA LEU A 86 4.96 -13.64 -10.77
C LEU A 86 4.94 -12.14 -11.02
N SER A 87 5.12 -11.73 -12.28
CA SER A 87 5.02 -10.32 -12.68
C SER A 87 3.80 -10.14 -13.59
N ILE A 88 2.92 -9.24 -13.20
CA ILE A 88 1.67 -8.90 -13.89
C ILE A 88 1.78 -7.44 -14.35
N ARG A 89 1.55 -7.18 -15.63
CA ARG A 89 1.61 -5.82 -16.20
C ARG A 89 0.43 -5.55 -17.11
N THR A 90 -0.25 -4.44 -16.89
CA THR A 90 -1.21 -3.91 -17.86
C THR A 90 -0.48 -2.99 -18.83
N LYS A 91 -0.40 -3.39 -20.10
CA LYS A 91 0.15 -2.55 -21.17
C LYS A 91 -0.93 -1.99 -22.04
N TYR A 92 -0.77 -0.76 -22.43
CA TYR A 92 -1.62 -0.09 -23.38
C TYR A 92 -0.86 0.06 -24.70
N ARG A 93 -1.56 -0.11 -25.83
CA ARG A 93 -0.96 0.08 -27.14
C ARG A 93 -0.51 1.54 -27.25
N ASP A 94 0.76 1.75 -27.63
CA ASP A 94 1.26 3.08 -27.94
C ASP A 94 0.48 3.65 -29.13
N HIS A 95 -0.51 4.48 -28.83
CA HIS A 95 -0.95 5.44 -29.82
C HIS A 95 0.04 6.59 -29.78
N ASP A 96 0.63 6.93 -30.93
CA ASP A 96 1.36 8.18 -31.11
C ASP A 96 0.70 9.30 -30.31
N LEU A 97 1.50 10.03 -29.53
CA LEU A 97 1.09 11.15 -28.68
C LEU A 97 0.53 12.32 -29.53
N SER A 98 -0.35 12.06 -30.47
CA SER A 98 -1.17 13.08 -31.08
C SER A 98 -2.24 13.46 -30.07
N PHE A 99 -1.98 14.51 -29.31
CA PHE A 99 -2.94 15.19 -28.46
C PHE A 99 -4.15 15.64 -29.28
N ASN A 100 -5.07 14.74 -29.53
CA ASN A 100 -6.35 15.09 -30.13
C ASN A 100 -7.30 15.51 -29.00
N TRP A 101 -7.26 16.81 -28.66
CA TRP A 101 -8.05 17.47 -27.61
C TRP A 101 -9.52 17.56 -27.99
N GLY A 102 -10.20 16.50 -28.36
CA GLY A 102 -11.58 16.63 -28.86
C GLY A 102 -12.47 15.42 -28.73
N SER A 103 -12.02 14.33 -28.17
CA SER A 103 -12.85 13.14 -27.98
C SER A 103 -12.90 12.74 -26.50
N HIS A 104 -14.06 12.36 -26.01
CA HIS A 104 -14.31 11.85 -24.67
C HIS A 104 -13.44 10.59 -24.42
N ASN A 105 -12.18 10.82 -24.04
CA ASN A 105 -11.18 9.77 -23.87
C ASN A 105 -11.21 9.23 -22.44
N ASN A 106 -12.18 8.36 -22.14
CA ASN A 106 -12.10 7.53 -20.97
C ASN A 106 -11.14 6.37 -21.31
N PRO A 107 -9.91 6.31 -20.76
CA PRO A 107 -8.99 5.22 -21.08
C PRO A 107 -9.56 3.88 -20.60
N PRO A 108 -9.25 2.77 -21.29
CA PRO A 108 -9.63 1.45 -20.80
C PRO A 108 -9.02 1.20 -19.43
N GLY A 109 -9.72 0.45 -18.60
CA GLY A 109 -9.25 0.05 -17.29
C GLY A 109 -9.21 -1.46 -17.14
N VAL A 110 -8.42 -1.90 -16.13
CA VAL A 110 -8.36 -3.29 -15.70
C VAL A 110 -8.50 -3.34 -14.19
N GLU A 111 -9.55 -3.99 -13.72
CA GLU A 111 -9.74 -4.31 -12.31
C GLU A 111 -9.14 -5.67 -12.02
N TYR A 112 -8.36 -5.77 -10.95
CA TYR A 112 -7.72 -7.00 -10.51
C TYR A 112 -8.22 -7.47 -9.16
N ALA A 113 -8.52 -8.76 -9.06
CA ALA A 113 -8.67 -9.48 -7.80
C ALA A 113 -7.62 -10.60 -7.76
N ILE A 114 -6.61 -10.42 -6.94
CA ILE A 114 -5.46 -11.33 -6.87
C ILE A 114 -5.45 -12.00 -5.51
N THR A 115 -5.36 -13.33 -5.48
CA THR A 115 -5.21 -14.08 -4.24
C THR A 115 -3.84 -14.74 -4.21
N VAL A 116 -3.05 -14.47 -3.17
CA VAL A 116 -1.65 -14.89 -3.04
C VAL A 116 -1.42 -15.72 -1.77
N PRO A 117 -0.33 -16.49 -1.66
CA PRO A 117 0.08 -17.11 -0.39
C PRO A 117 0.28 -16.04 0.70
N ARG A 118 -0.07 -16.32 1.96
CA ARG A 118 0.06 -15.36 3.08
C ARG A 118 1.48 -14.80 3.25
N ALA A 119 2.49 -15.63 3.07
CA ALA A 119 3.90 -15.25 3.22
C ALA A 119 4.53 -14.70 1.93
N ALA A 120 3.75 -14.53 0.86
CA ALA A 120 4.24 -13.94 -0.38
C ALA A 120 4.80 -12.53 -0.15
N ARG A 121 5.80 -12.17 -0.95
CA ARG A 121 6.35 -10.82 -0.95
C ARG A 121 5.72 -10.02 -2.09
N LEU A 122 4.95 -8.99 -1.74
CA LEU A 122 4.43 -8.03 -2.68
C LEU A 122 5.52 -6.98 -2.95
N ASP A 123 6.28 -7.20 -4.02
CA ASP A 123 7.39 -6.33 -4.40
C ASP A 123 7.02 -5.54 -5.65
N GLU A 124 6.99 -4.21 -5.57
CA GLU A 124 6.55 -3.32 -6.65
C GLU A 124 5.08 -3.48 -7.08
N ILE A 125 4.14 -3.37 -6.14
CA ILE A 125 2.73 -3.20 -6.49
C ILE A 125 2.50 -1.72 -6.83
N LYS A 126 2.27 -1.42 -8.12
CA LYS A 126 2.13 -0.05 -8.63
C LYS A 126 0.76 0.16 -9.24
N LEU A 127 0.10 1.24 -8.81
CA LEU A 127 -1.18 1.69 -9.37
C LEU A 127 -1.13 3.20 -9.65
N ILE A 128 -1.56 3.61 -10.84
CA ILE A 128 -1.63 5.05 -11.15
C ILE A 128 -2.99 5.62 -10.75
N ASN A 129 -4.08 5.03 -11.22
CA ASN A 129 -5.43 5.56 -10.97
C ASN A 129 -6.37 4.44 -10.51
N GLY A 130 -6.87 4.53 -9.29
CA GLY A 130 -7.81 3.58 -8.70
C GLY A 130 -7.56 3.35 -7.21
N SER A 131 -8.30 2.44 -6.60
CA SER A 131 -8.04 1.98 -5.24
C SER A 131 -7.13 0.75 -5.23
N LEU A 132 -6.23 0.71 -4.26
CA LEU A 132 -5.37 -0.44 -3.99
C LEU A 132 -5.68 -0.95 -2.58
N ASP A 133 -6.23 -2.17 -2.51
CA ASP A 133 -6.59 -2.82 -1.25
C ASP A 133 -5.76 -4.10 -1.09
N ILE A 134 -5.04 -4.22 0.03
CA ILE A 134 -4.17 -5.36 0.36
C ILE A 134 -4.58 -5.93 1.71
N THR A 135 -4.82 -7.22 1.81
CA THR A 135 -5.28 -7.82 3.07
C THR A 135 -4.60 -9.15 3.38
N GLY A 136 -4.12 -9.28 4.64
CA GLY A 136 -3.71 -10.56 5.22
C GLY A 136 -2.29 -11.01 4.89
N ILE A 137 -1.41 -10.12 4.46
CA ILE A 137 -0.01 -10.43 4.10
C ILE A 137 0.86 -10.47 5.37
N THR A 138 1.58 -11.59 5.54
CA THR A 138 2.60 -11.75 6.59
C THR A 138 4.03 -11.55 6.07
N GLY A 139 4.22 -11.56 4.76
CA GLY A 139 5.48 -11.23 4.09
C GLY A 139 5.73 -9.72 3.96
N GLU A 140 6.71 -9.36 3.15
CA GLU A 140 7.03 -7.97 2.84
C GLU A 140 6.01 -7.38 1.86
N VAL A 141 5.60 -6.12 2.09
CA VAL A 141 4.72 -5.37 1.18
C VAL A 141 5.41 -4.08 0.77
N ARG A 142 5.62 -3.89 -0.54
CA ARG A 142 6.04 -2.64 -1.13
C ARG A 142 5.02 -2.22 -2.19
N ALA A 143 4.27 -1.15 -1.91
CA ALA A 143 3.15 -0.72 -2.75
C ALA A 143 3.08 0.79 -2.91
N SER A 144 2.67 1.24 -4.09
CA SER A 144 2.50 2.65 -4.40
C SER A 144 1.24 2.91 -5.22
N CYS A 145 0.54 4.00 -4.87
CA CYS A 145 -0.61 4.49 -5.60
C CYS A 145 -0.42 5.98 -5.92
N ILE A 146 -0.67 6.41 -7.16
CA ILE A 146 -0.52 7.83 -7.49
C ILE A 146 -1.82 8.58 -7.19
N ASN A 147 -2.94 8.16 -7.77
CA ASN A 147 -4.23 8.83 -7.62
C ASN A 147 -5.26 7.83 -7.14
N GLY A 148 -5.50 7.81 -5.84
CA GLY A 148 -6.47 6.95 -5.23
C GLY A 148 -6.13 6.56 -3.80
N LYS A 149 -6.94 5.69 -3.24
CA LYS A 149 -6.80 5.20 -1.88
C LYS A 149 -5.88 3.96 -1.87
N LEU A 150 -4.98 3.88 -0.87
CA LEU A 150 -4.21 2.69 -0.56
C LEU A 150 -4.59 2.22 0.84
N GLU A 151 -5.20 1.04 0.93
CA GLU A 151 -5.57 0.38 2.18
C GLU A 151 -4.80 -0.93 2.30
N ALA A 152 -4.14 -1.14 3.43
CA ALA A 152 -3.36 -2.35 3.68
C ALA A 152 -3.64 -2.84 5.11
N HIS A 153 -4.40 -3.91 5.23
CA HIS A 153 -4.94 -4.40 6.49
C HIS A 153 -4.46 -5.80 6.84
N ASN A 154 -4.45 -6.11 8.14
CA ASN A 154 -4.02 -7.42 8.68
C ASN A 154 -2.61 -7.78 8.23
N LEU A 155 -1.69 -6.81 8.34
CA LEU A 155 -0.29 -6.97 8.03
C LEU A 155 0.49 -7.41 9.27
N SER A 156 1.61 -8.12 9.07
CA SER A 156 2.56 -8.41 10.15
C SER A 156 4.03 -8.33 9.72
N GLY A 157 4.32 -8.25 8.43
CA GLY A 157 5.67 -8.12 7.87
C GLY A 157 6.14 -6.67 7.71
N ARG A 158 7.25 -6.53 7.00
CA ARG A 158 7.75 -5.22 6.56
C ARG A 158 6.77 -4.56 5.60
N ALA A 159 6.57 -3.25 5.73
CA ALA A 159 5.76 -2.48 4.80
C ALA A 159 6.47 -1.19 4.38
N ASP A 160 6.43 -0.89 3.08
CA ASP A 160 6.85 0.35 2.46
C ASP A 160 5.72 0.79 1.52
N LEU A 161 4.87 1.69 2.01
CA LEU A 161 3.64 2.08 1.35
C LEU A 161 3.67 3.57 1.03
N SER A 162 3.29 3.93 -0.19
CA SER A 162 3.31 5.33 -0.61
C SER A 162 2.13 5.72 -1.47
N THR A 163 1.65 6.96 -1.29
CA THR A 163 0.66 7.57 -2.19
C THR A 163 1.03 9.01 -2.52
N ILE A 164 0.62 9.49 -3.70
CA ILE A 164 0.81 10.90 -4.04
C ILE A 164 -0.47 11.70 -3.75
N ASN A 165 -1.61 11.25 -4.26
CA ASN A 165 -2.88 11.93 -4.08
C ASN A 165 -3.91 10.93 -3.58
N GLY A 166 -4.15 10.91 -2.28
CA GLY A 166 -5.12 10.02 -1.69
C GLY A 166 -4.88 9.70 -0.22
N HIS A 167 -5.71 8.83 0.29
CA HIS A 167 -5.64 8.34 1.66
C HIS A 167 -4.80 7.07 1.71
N LEU A 168 -3.92 6.96 2.71
CA LEU A 168 -3.15 5.77 3.04
C LEU A 168 -3.58 5.27 4.42
N ASP A 169 -4.16 4.07 4.49
CA ASP A 169 -4.56 3.40 5.73
C ASP A 169 -3.80 2.08 5.86
N ALA A 170 -2.99 1.92 6.90
CA ALA A 170 -2.21 0.73 7.17
C ALA A 170 -2.53 0.18 8.56
N ARG A 171 -2.92 -1.11 8.64
CA ARG A 171 -3.28 -1.78 9.90
C ARG A 171 -2.48 -3.04 10.09
N PHE A 172 -1.82 -3.13 11.23
CA PHE A 172 -0.97 -4.25 11.62
C PHE A 172 -1.59 -5.05 12.76
N ASP A 173 -1.67 -6.36 12.60
CA ASP A 173 -2.10 -7.27 13.66
C ASP A 173 -0.97 -7.55 14.66
N GLU A 174 0.27 -7.52 14.17
CA GLU A 174 1.49 -7.74 14.94
C GLU A 174 2.66 -6.93 14.35
N LEU A 175 3.60 -6.53 15.21
CA LEU A 175 4.88 -5.95 14.82
C LEU A 175 5.99 -6.99 15.00
N THR A 176 6.39 -7.66 13.93
CA THR A 176 7.36 -8.78 13.96
C THR A 176 8.83 -8.34 13.90
N GLY A 177 9.15 -7.10 14.25
CA GLY A 177 10.51 -6.57 14.25
C GLY A 177 10.97 -5.97 12.90
N SER A 178 10.09 -5.90 11.91
CA SER A 178 10.37 -5.32 10.59
C SER A 178 10.02 -3.84 10.54
N SER A 179 10.78 -3.06 9.78
CA SER A 179 10.52 -1.62 9.59
C SER A 179 9.23 -1.37 8.82
N ILE A 180 8.55 -0.28 9.17
CA ILE A 180 7.35 0.22 8.48
C ILE A 180 7.65 1.64 8.01
N GLU A 181 7.39 1.91 6.74
CA GLU A 181 7.54 3.22 6.14
C GLU A 181 6.26 3.58 5.37
N LEU A 182 5.59 4.67 5.80
CA LEU A 182 4.36 5.16 5.20
C LEU A 182 4.56 6.59 4.70
N LYS A 183 4.30 6.84 3.42
CA LYS A 183 4.52 8.15 2.79
C LYS A 183 3.29 8.63 2.03
N SER A 184 2.94 9.90 2.21
CA SER A 184 1.95 10.58 1.38
C SER A 184 2.44 11.97 1.00
N VAL A 185 2.04 12.42 -0.19
CA VAL A 185 2.28 13.83 -0.59
C VAL A 185 1.05 14.67 -0.31
N ASN A 186 -0.12 14.27 -0.80
CA ASN A 186 -1.38 15.00 -0.61
C ASN A 186 -2.46 14.02 -0.14
N GLY A 187 -2.85 14.12 1.11
CA GLY A 187 -3.85 13.27 1.73
C GLY A 187 -3.51 12.93 3.17
N SER A 188 -4.24 12.00 3.76
CA SER A 188 -4.00 11.57 5.13
C SER A 188 -3.25 10.23 5.16
N VAL A 189 -2.48 10.05 6.22
CA VAL A 189 -1.83 8.78 6.57
C VAL A 189 -2.39 8.30 7.90
N GLU A 190 -3.03 7.14 7.91
CA GLU A 190 -3.51 6.47 9.12
C GLU A 190 -2.71 5.19 9.35
N LEU A 191 -2.16 5.06 10.55
CA LEU A 191 -1.50 3.84 11.01
C LEU A 191 -2.24 3.30 12.23
N MET A 192 -2.65 2.04 12.18
CA MET A 192 -3.18 1.32 13.35
C MET A 192 -2.27 0.16 13.71
N ILE A 193 -1.84 0.11 14.98
CA ILE A 193 -0.98 -0.93 15.55
C ILE A 193 -1.57 -1.48 16.85
N PRO A 194 -1.19 -2.69 17.29
CA PRO A 194 -1.64 -3.23 18.57
C PRO A 194 -1.35 -2.30 19.75
N SER A 195 -2.23 -2.31 20.75
CA SER A 195 -2.12 -1.41 21.93
C SER A 195 -0.84 -1.62 22.72
N ASP A 196 -0.33 -2.85 22.78
CA ASP A 196 0.90 -3.25 23.51
C ASP A 196 2.16 -3.25 22.63
N SER A 197 2.12 -2.53 21.50
CA SER A 197 3.22 -2.45 20.54
C SER A 197 4.52 -1.95 21.16
N LYS A 198 5.63 -2.50 20.69
CA LYS A 198 6.99 -2.05 20.99
C LYS A 198 7.59 -1.54 19.68
N ALA A 199 7.90 -0.25 19.62
CA ALA A 199 8.40 0.38 18.39
C ALA A 199 9.13 1.69 18.69
N GLU A 200 9.99 2.13 17.78
CA GLU A 200 10.44 3.51 17.68
C GLU A 200 9.62 4.19 16.57
N ILE A 201 8.89 5.25 16.90
CA ILE A 201 8.02 5.96 15.97
C ILE A 201 8.63 7.33 15.65
N GLU A 202 8.72 7.61 14.34
CA GLU A 202 9.07 8.91 13.79
C GLU A 202 7.96 9.34 12.82
N ALA A 203 7.33 10.49 13.06
CA ALA A 203 6.30 11.03 12.19
C ALA A 203 6.60 12.50 11.88
N SER A 204 6.40 12.91 10.64
CA SER A 204 6.61 14.30 10.22
C SER A 204 5.63 14.73 9.14
N THR A 205 5.14 15.98 9.26
CA THR A 205 4.31 16.62 8.21
C THR A 205 4.74 18.06 8.00
N VAL A 206 4.71 18.51 6.75
CA VAL A 206 5.05 19.90 6.41
C VAL A 206 3.84 20.81 6.61
N SER A 207 2.66 20.37 6.18
CA SER A 207 1.41 21.12 6.32
C SER A 207 0.28 20.18 6.73
N GLY A 208 -0.21 20.34 7.94
CA GLY A 208 -1.23 19.49 8.55
C GLY A 208 -0.93 19.23 10.01
N GLY A 209 -1.57 18.23 10.60
CA GLY A 209 -1.43 17.86 12.01
C GLY A 209 -0.93 16.43 12.18
N ILE A 210 -0.42 16.13 13.37
CA ILE A 210 -0.13 14.76 13.81
C ILE A 210 -0.96 14.50 15.05
N GLU A 211 -1.74 13.43 15.04
CA GLU A 211 -2.53 12.94 16.17
C GLU A 211 -2.10 11.53 16.53
N ASN A 212 -2.05 11.20 17.81
CA ASN A 212 -1.72 9.85 18.23
C ASN A 212 -2.45 9.46 19.53
N ASP A 213 -2.90 8.20 19.59
CA ASP A 213 -3.63 7.64 20.74
C ASP A 213 -2.69 7.17 21.87
N PHE A 214 -1.38 7.07 21.62
CA PHE A 214 -0.40 6.57 22.59
C PHE A 214 0.07 7.64 23.57
N GLY A 215 -0.19 8.93 23.30
CA GLY A 215 0.23 10.04 24.16
C GLY A 215 1.68 10.48 23.93
N LEU A 216 2.24 10.18 22.77
CA LEU A 216 3.54 10.71 22.34
C LEU A 216 3.44 12.23 22.12
N HIS A 217 4.50 12.96 22.51
CA HIS A 217 4.55 14.41 22.35
C HIS A 217 4.76 14.81 20.89
N VAL A 218 3.93 15.73 20.41
CA VAL A 218 4.04 16.32 19.05
C VAL A 218 4.68 17.70 19.17
N ASN A 219 5.78 17.90 18.48
CA ASN A 219 6.45 19.21 18.37
C ASN A 219 5.77 20.06 17.33
N HIS A 220 5.50 21.31 17.68
CA HIS A 220 4.97 22.31 16.79
C HIS A 220 6.07 23.31 16.44
N HIS A 221 6.54 23.30 15.20
CA HIS A 221 7.55 24.25 14.75
C HIS A 221 6.92 25.63 14.48
N ARG A 222 7.62 26.67 14.87
CA ARG A 222 7.11 28.06 14.82
C ARG A 222 6.72 28.52 13.41
N TYR A 223 7.34 27.96 12.38
CA TYR A 223 7.16 28.43 10.99
C TYR A 223 6.52 27.38 10.09
N VAL A 224 6.98 26.14 10.10
CA VAL A 224 6.49 25.07 9.21
C VAL A 224 6.64 23.70 9.87
N GLY A 225 5.54 22.94 9.85
CA GLY A 225 5.57 21.53 10.13
C GLY A 225 5.34 21.12 11.58
N HIS A 226 5.10 19.84 11.72
CA HIS A 226 4.97 19.13 12.98
C HIS A 226 5.80 17.86 12.88
N ASP A 227 6.45 17.47 13.97
CA ASP A 227 7.13 16.21 14.09
C ASP A 227 6.87 15.55 15.44
N LEU A 228 7.07 14.25 15.47
CA LEU A 228 6.96 13.39 16.62
C LEU A 228 8.07 12.36 16.53
N ARG A 229 8.80 12.18 17.62
CA ARG A 229 9.74 11.08 17.78
C ARG A 229 9.63 10.49 19.16
N GLY A 230 9.36 9.18 19.24
CA GLY A 230 9.20 8.53 20.52
C GLY A 230 9.31 7.03 20.45
N GLU A 231 9.39 6.42 21.63
CA GLU A 231 9.53 5.00 21.82
C GLU A 231 8.31 4.45 22.55
N LEU A 232 7.74 3.37 22.04
CA LEU A 232 6.67 2.60 22.66
C LEU A 232 7.26 1.37 23.35
N GLY A 233 6.90 1.17 24.62
CA GLY A 233 7.36 0.03 25.41
C GLY A 233 8.87 0.06 25.64
N SER A 234 9.58 -0.95 25.16
CA SER A 234 11.04 -1.06 25.23
C SER A 234 11.74 -0.77 23.89
N GLY A 235 11.08 -0.08 22.99
CA GLY A 235 11.52 0.07 21.61
C GLY A 235 11.37 -1.21 20.79
N GLY A 236 11.72 -1.13 19.51
CA GLY A 236 11.55 -2.24 18.60
C GLY A 236 11.76 -1.82 17.14
N PRO A 237 10.92 -2.30 16.22
CA PRO A 237 11.00 -1.89 14.80
C PRO A 237 10.83 -0.38 14.66
N HIS A 238 11.53 0.16 13.68
CA HIS A 238 11.40 1.56 13.31
C HIS A 238 10.17 1.76 12.43
N ILE A 239 9.31 2.69 12.84
CA ILE A 239 8.10 3.09 12.13
C ILE A 239 8.25 4.55 11.72
N LYS A 240 8.25 4.80 10.41
CA LYS A 240 8.41 6.12 9.84
C LYS A 240 7.18 6.53 9.05
N LEU A 241 6.61 7.71 9.41
CA LEU A 241 5.47 8.30 8.71
C LEU A 241 5.85 9.67 8.18
N GLU A 242 5.69 9.89 6.89
CA GLU A 242 6.00 11.16 6.23
C GLU A 242 4.79 11.66 5.45
N ASN A 243 4.43 12.91 5.66
CA ASN A 243 3.39 13.57 4.87
C ASN A 243 3.86 14.98 4.47
N VAL A 244 3.47 15.43 3.29
CA VAL A 244 3.74 16.83 2.89
C VAL A 244 2.52 17.69 3.18
N ASN A 245 1.34 17.33 2.69
CA ASN A 245 0.11 18.08 2.88
C ASN A 245 -1.00 17.14 3.37
N GLY A 246 -1.32 17.20 4.65
CA GLY A 246 -2.39 16.42 5.26
C GLY A 246 -2.08 15.97 6.69
N HIS A 247 -2.97 15.17 7.24
CA HIS A 247 -2.88 14.69 8.61
C HIS A 247 -2.20 13.34 8.68
N ILE A 248 -1.48 13.11 9.79
CA ILE A 248 -0.98 11.80 10.20
C ILE A 248 -1.74 11.40 11.47
N GLU A 249 -2.33 10.21 11.46
CA GLU A 249 -3.04 9.64 12.60
C GLU A 249 -2.39 8.31 13.00
N ILE A 250 -1.98 8.19 14.28
CA ILE A 250 -1.38 6.96 14.83
C ILE A 250 -2.32 6.43 15.90
N ARG A 251 -3.01 5.32 15.59
CA ARG A 251 -4.04 4.75 16.42
C ARG A 251 -3.63 3.41 17.03
N HIS A 252 -4.17 3.10 18.19
CA HIS A 252 -4.09 1.75 18.76
C HIS A 252 -5.33 0.92 18.40
N ALA A 253 -5.18 -0.37 18.26
CA ALA A 253 -6.20 -1.30 17.77
C ALA A 253 -7.41 -1.51 18.70
N SER A 254 -7.45 -0.87 19.90
CA SER A 254 -8.51 -1.07 20.90
C SER A 254 -8.80 -2.56 21.21
N ASP A 255 -7.74 -3.38 21.21
CA ASP A 255 -7.77 -4.85 21.30
C ASP A 255 -7.87 -5.39 22.73
N GLY A 256 -8.16 -4.51 23.69
CA GLY A 256 -8.25 -4.84 25.12
C GLY A 256 -6.91 -5.06 25.83
N ARG A 257 -5.79 -4.89 25.14
CA ARG A 257 -4.44 -4.93 25.72
C ARG A 257 -4.11 -3.63 26.42
N THR A 258 -3.17 -3.69 27.36
CA THR A 258 -2.69 -2.48 28.04
C THR A 258 -1.87 -1.64 27.07
N LEU A 259 -2.15 -0.35 27.03
CA LEU A 259 -1.42 0.59 26.19
C LEU A 259 0.06 0.63 26.61
N SER A 260 0.95 0.57 25.62
CA SER A 260 2.41 0.63 25.88
C SER A 260 2.81 1.94 26.54
N PRO A 261 3.71 1.92 27.52
CA PRO A 261 4.30 3.13 28.05
C PRO A 261 5.09 3.85 26.95
N VAL A 262 5.10 5.17 27.02
CA VAL A 262 5.76 6.02 26.03
C VAL A 262 6.99 6.71 26.61
N LYS A 263 7.99 6.94 25.75
CA LYS A 263 9.16 7.74 26.05
C LYS A 263 9.40 8.71 24.90
N ASP A 264 9.42 10.00 25.22
CA ASP A 264 9.73 11.06 24.28
C ASP A 264 11.25 11.05 23.96
N LEU A 265 11.59 11.06 22.68
CA LEU A 265 12.96 11.11 22.19
C LEU A 265 13.34 12.49 21.62
N ASN A 266 12.42 13.45 21.60
CA ASN A 266 12.66 14.80 21.07
C ASN A 266 13.53 15.69 21.98
N HIS A 267 13.75 15.30 23.25
CA HIS A 267 14.40 16.14 24.28
C HIS A 267 15.92 15.95 24.43
N ARG A 268 16.61 15.27 23.50
CA ARG A 268 18.04 14.95 23.70
C ARG A 268 19.04 16.06 23.39
N ASP A 269 18.64 17.19 22.82
CA ASP A 269 19.61 18.19 22.31
C ASP A 269 19.69 19.53 23.09
N LYS A 270 18.99 19.69 24.22
CA LYS A 270 19.04 20.97 24.97
C LYS A 270 19.94 21.00 26.21
N ASP A 271 20.43 19.85 26.69
CA ASP A 271 21.19 19.82 27.93
C ASP A 271 22.73 19.73 27.76
N LYS A 272 23.25 19.98 26.55
CA LYS A 272 24.71 19.91 26.31
C LYS A 272 25.42 21.22 26.00
N ASP A 273 24.71 22.31 25.80
CA ASP A 273 25.34 23.59 25.39
C ASP A 273 25.40 24.66 26.48
N ASP A 274 24.94 24.39 27.73
CA ASP A 274 24.93 25.44 28.79
C ASP A 274 26.03 25.30 29.88
N ASP A 275 26.99 24.38 29.77
CA ASP A 275 28.01 24.17 30.82
C ASP A 275 29.43 24.64 30.45
N ASP A 276 29.67 25.46 29.42
CA ASP A 276 31.04 25.86 29.04
C ASP A 276 31.29 27.40 28.98
N ASP A 277 30.53 28.20 29.72
CA ASP A 277 30.83 29.64 29.86
C ASP A 277 30.85 30.16 31.30
N SER A 278 31.56 29.45 32.19
CA SER A 278 31.91 30.04 33.46
C SER A 278 33.29 29.56 33.96
N GLU A 279 34.37 30.10 33.33
CA GLU A 279 35.67 30.31 33.96
C GLU A 279 36.59 31.08 33.01
N ILE A 280 36.61 32.43 33.09
CA ILE A 280 37.82 33.27 33.14
C ILE A 280 37.47 34.62 33.75
#